data_d79dbe878efa6aceb2f67125c1d88672
#
_entry.id   d79dbe878efa6aceb2f67125c1d88672
#
_cell.length_a   1.000
_cell.length_b   1.000
_cell.length_c   1.000
_cell.angle_alpha   90.00
_cell.angle_beta   90.00
_cell.angle_gamma   90.00
#
_symmetry.space_group_name_H-M   'P 1'
#
loop_
_entity.id
_entity.type
_entity.pdbx_description
1 polymer ?
#
loop_
_entity_poly.entity_id
_entity_poly.type
_entity_poly.pdbx_seq_one_letter_code
_entity_poly.pdbx_strand_id
1 'polypeptide(L)'
;MTARFHPSNTLPRSVTIWLCNVMAMIVIMVMVGGVTRLTQSGLSMVDWRPIMGIIPPLTQLDWQDAFAAYKQFPEYKTLNYGMTLSEFKGIFLMEYSHRVWGRLIGLVFMVPLMWFFIRGTVCGPLAWKLLGLLLLGAAQGAMGWIMVKSGLSDDPSVSPYRLTAHLALAILIAGLILRMLLGSLAPEQAPVKTQDRILPIARMSFVLAVLTLLS
;
A
#
# COMPACT_ATOMS: atom_id res chain seq x y z
N MET A 1 32.14 -8.30 33.21
CA MET A 1 30.70 -8.15 33.43
C MET A 1 30.04 -8.12 32.05
N THR A 2 29.62 -9.27 31.54
CA THR A 2 28.92 -9.39 30.26
C THR A 2 27.43 -9.12 30.51
N ALA A 3 26.96 -7.95 30.12
CA ALA A 3 25.53 -7.66 30.11
C ALA A 3 24.84 -8.65 29.16
N ARG A 4 24.10 -9.60 29.73
CA ARG A 4 23.18 -10.45 28.95
C ARG A 4 22.10 -9.55 28.40
N PHE A 5 22.20 -9.23 27.10
CA PHE A 5 21.09 -8.67 26.33
C PHE A 5 19.98 -9.73 26.33
N HIS A 6 19.01 -9.63 27.22
CA HIS A 6 17.69 -10.20 27.03
C HIS A 6 17.03 -9.39 25.92
N PRO A 7 16.72 -9.96 24.77
CA PRO A 7 15.93 -9.26 23.79
C PRO A 7 14.50 -9.15 24.34
N SER A 8 14.18 -8.02 24.97
CA SER A 8 12.77 -7.70 25.22
C SER A 8 12.06 -7.65 23.87
N ASN A 9 11.05 -8.50 23.69
CA ASN A 9 10.22 -8.52 22.47
C ASN A 9 9.39 -7.23 22.30
N THR A 10 9.53 -6.26 23.18
CA THR A 10 8.78 -5.02 23.21
C THR A 10 9.41 -4.01 22.26
N LEU A 11 8.58 -3.45 21.36
CA LEU A 11 8.99 -2.34 20.51
C LEU A 11 9.15 -1.06 21.34
N PRO A 12 10.11 -0.18 21.02
CA PRO A 12 10.15 1.17 21.57
C PRO A 12 8.82 1.90 21.33
N ARG A 13 8.32 2.64 22.31
CA ARG A 13 7.02 3.33 22.22
C ARG A 13 6.90 4.21 20.97
N SER A 14 7.97 4.90 20.59
CA SER A 14 8.00 5.73 19.37
C SER A 14 7.82 4.90 18.11
N VAL A 15 8.45 3.72 18.04
CA VAL A 15 8.31 2.78 16.92
C VAL A 15 6.90 2.20 16.88
N THR A 16 6.32 1.89 18.05
CA THR A 16 4.92 1.40 18.14
C THR A 16 3.94 2.44 17.58
N ILE A 17 4.02 3.69 18.05
CA ILE A 17 3.15 4.78 17.59
C ILE A 17 3.30 4.98 16.08
N TRP A 18 4.53 5.01 15.60
CA TRP A 18 4.80 5.14 14.17
C TRP A 18 4.19 4.00 13.34
N LEU A 19 4.37 2.74 13.74
CA LEU A 19 3.78 1.59 13.04
C LEU A 19 2.25 1.58 13.12
N CYS A 20 1.65 2.05 14.23
CA CYS A 20 0.19 2.24 14.29
C CYS A 20 -0.30 3.27 13.27
N ASN A 21 0.41 4.39 13.10
CA ASN A 21 0.06 5.39 12.09
C ASN A 21 0.19 4.82 10.67
N VAL A 22 1.28 4.10 10.38
CA VAL A 22 1.47 3.43 9.09
C VAL A 22 0.34 2.42 8.83
N MET A 23 -0.04 1.63 9.83
CA MET A 23 -1.15 0.68 9.73
C MET A 23 -2.48 1.39 9.38
N ALA A 24 -2.80 2.48 10.09
CA ALA A 24 -4.00 3.26 9.81
C ALA A 24 -4.00 3.81 8.37
N MET A 25 -2.85 4.30 7.89
CA MET A 25 -2.70 4.77 6.52
C MET A 25 -2.87 3.65 5.48
N ILE A 26 -2.39 2.43 5.77
CA ILE A 26 -2.59 1.26 4.89
C ILE A 26 -4.08 0.89 4.83
N VAL A 27 -4.79 0.89 5.95
CA VAL A 27 -6.25 0.63 5.97
C VAL A 27 -7.00 1.65 5.11
N ILE A 28 -6.69 2.94 5.26
CA ILE A 28 -7.27 4.00 4.42
C ILE A 28 -6.92 3.76 2.94
N MET A 29 -5.66 3.36 2.64
CA MET A 29 -5.21 3.06 1.29
C MET A 29 -6.01 1.93 0.64
N VAL A 30 -6.30 0.87 1.39
CA VAL A 30 -7.13 -0.26 0.89
C VAL A 30 -8.55 0.23 0.57
N MET A 31 -9.13 1.07 1.41
CA MET A 31 -10.46 1.66 1.14
C MET A 31 -10.44 2.56 -0.10
N VAL A 32 -9.47 3.47 -0.21
CA VAL A 32 -9.31 4.36 -1.38
C VAL A 32 -9.07 3.52 -2.65
N GLY A 33 -8.24 2.48 -2.58
CA GLY A 33 -7.99 1.55 -3.69
C GLY A 33 -9.25 0.81 -4.12
N GLY A 34 -10.08 0.36 -3.16
CA GLY A 34 -11.38 -0.24 -3.43
C GLY A 34 -12.32 0.71 -4.16
N VAL A 35 -12.43 1.96 -3.71
CA VAL A 35 -13.23 2.99 -4.39
C VAL A 35 -12.69 3.26 -5.80
N THR A 36 -11.35 3.43 -5.97
CA THR A 36 -10.72 3.60 -7.28
C THR A 36 -11.07 2.46 -8.24
N ARG A 37 -11.13 1.22 -7.74
CA ARG A 37 -11.52 0.05 -8.54
C ARG A 37 -12.99 0.06 -8.91
N LEU A 38 -13.88 0.32 -7.94
CA LEU A 38 -15.33 0.34 -8.14
C LEU A 38 -15.79 1.47 -9.06
N THR A 39 -15.09 2.61 -9.05
CA THR A 39 -15.36 3.76 -9.92
C THR A 39 -14.64 3.68 -11.26
N GLN A 40 -13.92 2.58 -11.54
CA GLN A 40 -13.13 2.41 -12.77
C GLN A 40 -12.18 3.60 -13.04
N SER A 41 -11.60 4.18 -11.99
CA SER A 41 -10.78 5.40 -12.10
C SER A 41 -9.27 5.11 -12.27
N GLY A 42 -8.84 3.86 -12.22
CA GLY A 42 -7.43 3.48 -12.05
C GLY A 42 -6.54 3.60 -13.30
N LEU A 43 -7.08 4.03 -14.45
CA LEU A 43 -6.36 4.18 -15.71
C LEU A 43 -6.51 5.61 -16.31
N SER A 44 -7.01 6.56 -15.54
CA SER A 44 -7.27 7.94 -15.98
C SER A 44 -5.99 8.79 -16.09
N MET A 45 -4.95 8.45 -15.30
CA MET A 45 -3.65 9.12 -15.33
C MET A 45 -2.69 8.39 -16.27
N VAL A 46 -2.77 8.69 -17.55
CA VAL A 46 -2.01 8.02 -18.62
C VAL A 46 -0.52 8.38 -18.66
N ASP A 47 -0.16 9.56 -18.13
CA ASP A 47 1.23 10.01 -18.08
C ASP A 47 1.85 9.63 -16.73
N TRP A 48 2.84 8.74 -16.79
CA TRP A 48 3.55 8.29 -15.60
C TRP A 48 4.73 9.20 -15.31
N ARG A 49 4.53 10.17 -14.41
CA ARG A 49 5.59 11.04 -13.90
C ARG A 49 5.76 10.81 -12.40
N PRO A 50 6.69 9.93 -11.98
CA PRO A 50 6.79 9.52 -10.57
C PRO A 50 7.07 10.68 -9.60
N ILE A 51 7.84 11.69 -10.02
CA ILE A 51 8.18 12.87 -9.22
C ILE A 51 7.32 14.06 -9.62
N MET A 52 7.25 14.38 -10.92
CA MET A 52 6.50 15.54 -11.43
C MET A 52 4.98 15.37 -11.31
N GLY A 53 4.46 14.14 -11.30
CA GLY A 53 3.03 13.82 -11.14
C GLY A 53 2.51 13.97 -9.69
N ILE A 54 3.23 14.67 -8.81
CA ILE A 54 2.74 15.05 -7.47
C ILE A 54 1.83 16.29 -7.56
N ILE A 55 2.00 17.13 -8.58
CA ILE A 55 1.16 18.31 -8.78
C ILE A 55 0.07 17.93 -9.78
N PRO A 56 -1.22 18.08 -9.44
CA PRO A 56 -2.32 17.85 -10.37
C PRO A 56 -2.39 18.97 -11.40
N PRO A 57 -3.14 18.82 -12.50
CA PRO A 57 -3.46 19.92 -13.40
C PRO A 57 -4.05 21.09 -12.63
N LEU A 58 -3.47 22.30 -12.76
CA LEU A 58 -3.89 23.49 -12.01
C LEU A 58 -4.72 24.45 -12.87
N THR A 59 -4.39 24.56 -14.17
CA THR A 59 -5.07 25.45 -15.08
C THR A 59 -6.11 24.72 -15.94
N GLN A 60 -7.03 25.46 -16.53
CA GLN A 60 -8.00 24.88 -17.46
C GLN A 60 -7.31 24.25 -18.68
N LEU A 61 -6.19 24.80 -19.12
CA LEU A 61 -5.40 24.26 -20.21
C LEU A 61 -4.77 22.92 -19.83
N ASP A 62 -4.15 22.82 -18.64
CA ASP A 62 -3.57 21.55 -18.15
C ASP A 62 -4.62 20.44 -18.10
N TRP A 63 -5.85 20.77 -17.68
CA TRP A 63 -6.96 19.81 -17.65
C TRP A 63 -7.39 19.37 -19.05
N GLN A 64 -7.41 20.29 -20.01
CA GLN A 64 -7.73 19.95 -21.41
C GLN A 64 -6.66 19.08 -22.00
N ASP A 65 -5.38 19.35 -21.75
CA ASP A 65 -4.25 18.55 -22.22
C ASP A 65 -4.26 17.14 -21.60
N ALA A 66 -4.47 17.03 -20.29
CA ALA A 66 -4.60 15.75 -19.62
C ALA A 66 -5.76 14.90 -20.18
N PHE A 67 -6.91 15.55 -20.44
CA PHE A 67 -8.06 14.89 -21.02
C PHE A 67 -7.84 14.50 -22.49
N ALA A 68 -7.17 15.36 -23.28
CA ALA A 68 -6.80 15.05 -24.65
C ALA A 68 -5.85 13.84 -24.72
N ALA A 69 -4.89 13.76 -23.79
CA ALA A 69 -4.02 12.59 -23.67
C ALA A 69 -4.81 11.31 -23.31
N TYR A 70 -5.72 11.38 -22.33
CA TYR A 70 -6.57 10.24 -21.93
C TYR A 70 -7.43 9.72 -23.09
N LYS A 71 -7.96 10.61 -23.96
CA LYS A 71 -8.77 10.22 -25.12
C LYS A 71 -8.05 9.33 -26.13
N GLN A 72 -6.73 9.27 -26.11
CA GLN A 72 -5.95 8.40 -27.01
C GLN A 72 -5.94 6.95 -26.55
N PHE A 73 -6.26 6.67 -25.28
CA PHE A 73 -6.16 5.34 -24.68
C PHE A 73 -7.42 4.50 -24.87
N PRO A 74 -7.27 3.17 -24.85
CA PRO A 74 -8.38 2.23 -25.08
C PRO A 74 -9.53 2.41 -24.11
N GLU A 75 -9.27 2.73 -22.83
CA GLU A 75 -10.33 2.91 -21.83
C GLU A 75 -11.33 4.00 -22.21
N TYR A 76 -10.85 5.16 -22.69
CA TYR A 76 -11.76 6.19 -23.19
C TYR A 76 -12.55 5.70 -24.41
N LYS A 77 -11.88 5.05 -25.37
CA LYS A 77 -12.49 4.66 -26.64
C LYS A 77 -13.55 3.56 -26.50
N THR A 78 -13.44 2.73 -25.46
CA THR A 78 -14.32 1.57 -25.26
C THR A 78 -15.34 1.75 -24.14
N LEU A 79 -14.91 2.31 -23.00
CA LEU A 79 -15.74 2.38 -21.80
C LEU A 79 -16.26 3.80 -21.53
N ASN A 80 -15.47 4.84 -21.80
CA ASN A 80 -15.76 6.22 -21.42
C ASN A 80 -15.97 7.15 -22.61
N TYR A 81 -16.35 6.59 -23.77
CA TYR A 81 -16.59 7.36 -24.98
C TYR A 81 -17.70 8.41 -24.75
N GLY A 82 -17.42 9.67 -25.09
CA GLY A 82 -18.37 10.77 -24.87
C GLY A 82 -18.30 11.39 -23.46
N MET A 83 -17.43 10.92 -22.58
CA MET A 83 -17.20 11.51 -21.27
C MET A 83 -16.85 12.99 -21.39
N THR A 84 -17.42 13.80 -20.50
CA THR A 84 -17.14 15.24 -20.39
C THR A 84 -15.85 15.50 -19.60
N LEU A 85 -15.28 16.70 -19.74
CA LEU A 85 -14.13 17.13 -18.96
C LEU A 85 -14.42 17.10 -17.43
N SER A 86 -15.66 17.39 -17.03
CA SER A 86 -16.06 17.35 -15.61
C SER A 86 -16.03 15.95 -15.03
N GLU A 87 -16.54 14.97 -15.76
CA GLU A 87 -16.50 13.56 -15.37
C GLU A 87 -15.08 13.03 -15.34
N PHE A 88 -14.25 13.39 -16.35
CA PHE A 88 -12.82 13.04 -16.37
C PHE A 88 -12.07 13.58 -15.13
N LYS A 89 -12.33 14.82 -14.70
CA LYS A 89 -11.74 15.36 -13.47
C LYS A 89 -12.07 14.51 -12.26
N GLY A 90 -13.26 13.95 -12.17
CA GLY A 90 -13.67 13.07 -11.08
C GLY A 90 -12.82 11.81 -10.98
N ILE A 91 -12.70 11.06 -12.08
CA ILE A 91 -11.89 9.82 -12.11
C ILE A 91 -10.40 10.12 -11.96
N PHE A 92 -9.90 11.21 -12.56
CA PHE A 92 -8.52 11.64 -12.42
C PHE A 92 -8.16 11.96 -10.97
N LEU A 93 -8.96 12.75 -10.26
CA LEU A 93 -8.70 13.13 -8.87
C LEU A 93 -8.78 11.92 -7.92
N MET A 94 -9.61 10.93 -8.22
CA MET A 94 -9.67 9.69 -7.46
C MET A 94 -8.37 8.90 -7.60
N GLU A 95 -7.90 8.66 -8.82
CA GLU A 95 -6.63 7.99 -9.07
C GLU A 95 -5.44 8.78 -8.53
N TYR A 96 -5.43 10.10 -8.72
CA TYR A 96 -4.43 11.01 -8.18
C TYR A 96 -4.33 10.89 -6.65
N SER A 97 -5.46 10.93 -5.95
CA SER A 97 -5.51 10.78 -4.49
C SER A 97 -4.92 9.45 -4.03
N HIS A 98 -5.26 8.35 -4.72
CA HIS A 98 -4.70 7.04 -4.46
C HIS A 98 -3.18 7.03 -4.63
N ARG A 99 -2.67 7.58 -5.73
CA ARG A 99 -1.21 7.64 -6.00
C ARG A 99 -0.45 8.53 -5.01
N VAL A 100 -1.02 9.67 -4.64
CA VAL A 100 -0.41 10.58 -3.64
C VAL A 100 -0.38 9.93 -2.27
N TRP A 101 -1.47 9.29 -1.86
CA TRP A 101 -1.55 8.60 -0.58
C TRP A 101 -0.52 7.47 -0.49
N GLY A 102 -0.33 6.69 -1.57
CA GLY A 102 0.72 5.66 -1.63
C GLY A 102 2.13 6.21 -1.45
N ARG A 103 2.45 7.34 -2.09
CA ARG A 103 3.74 8.03 -1.90
C ARG A 103 3.90 8.52 -0.46
N LEU A 104 2.83 9.06 0.12
CA LEU A 104 2.84 9.55 1.50
C LEU A 104 3.11 8.41 2.50
N ILE A 105 2.50 7.23 2.30
CA ILE A 105 2.82 6.04 3.11
C ILE A 105 4.32 5.72 3.04
N GLY A 106 4.89 5.72 1.83
CA GLY A 106 6.32 5.47 1.64
C GLY A 106 7.21 6.47 2.40
N LEU A 107 6.89 7.76 2.33
CA LEU A 107 7.61 8.81 3.06
C LEU A 107 7.45 8.70 4.57
N VAL A 108 6.23 8.48 5.05
CA VAL A 108 5.92 8.31 6.50
C VAL A 108 6.56 7.03 7.05
N PHE A 109 6.80 6.03 6.20
CA PHE A 109 7.56 4.85 6.59
C PHE A 109 9.08 5.12 6.57
N MET A 110 9.61 5.60 5.46
CA MET A 110 11.06 5.72 5.22
C MET A 110 11.73 6.78 6.11
N VAL A 111 11.15 7.98 6.22
CA VAL A 111 11.78 9.10 6.95
C VAL A 111 11.96 8.79 8.43
N PRO A 112 10.93 8.33 9.18
CA PRO A 112 11.13 7.94 10.57
C PRO A 112 12.04 6.72 10.73
N LEU A 113 11.99 5.75 9.79
CA LEU A 113 12.90 4.60 9.82
C LEU A 113 14.36 5.06 9.79
N MET A 114 14.71 5.96 8.85
CA MET A 114 16.06 6.54 8.77
C MET A 114 16.44 7.26 10.08
N TRP A 115 15.52 8.04 10.62
CA TRP A 115 15.73 8.72 11.90
C TRP A 115 15.99 7.76 13.06
N PHE A 116 15.22 6.66 13.16
CA PHE A 116 15.43 5.65 14.19
C PHE A 116 16.75 4.90 14.02
N PHE A 117 17.22 4.68 12.79
CA PHE A 117 18.56 4.15 12.53
C PHE A 117 19.64 5.09 13.00
N ILE A 118 19.58 6.37 12.64
CA ILE A 118 20.58 7.39 13.05
C ILE A 118 20.64 7.52 14.58
N ARG A 119 19.49 7.42 15.24
CA ARG A 119 19.39 7.50 16.71
C ARG A 119 19.75 6.19 17.42
N GLY A 120 20.02 5.12 16.70
CA GLY A 120 20.27 3.80 17.29
C GLY A 120 19.06 3.18 18.01
N THR A 121 17.85 3.75 17.83
CA THR A 121 16.60 3.23 18.42
C THR A 121 16.20 1.91 17.77
N VAL A 122 16.51 1.74 16.49
CA VAL A 122 16.28 0.54 15.68
C VAL A 122 17.64 -0.07 15.34
N CYS A 123 17.88 -1.28 15.85
CA CYS A 123 19.12 -2.04 15.61
C CYS A 123 18.84 -3.54 15.63
N GLY A 124 19.84 -4.34 15.27
CA GLY A 124 19.78 -5.80 15.32
C GLY A 124 18.61 -6.43 14.55
N PRO A 125 17.93 -7.44 15.10
CA PRO A 125 16.84 -8.15 14.41
C PRO A 125 15.64 -7.25 14.04
N LEU A 126 15.36 -6.20 14.83
CA LEU A 126 14.30 -5.24 14.54
C LEU A 126 14.61 -4.46 13.25
N ALA A 127 15.85 -4.06 13.06
CA ALA A 127 16.29 -3.36 11.86
C ALA A 127 16.01 -4.18 10.59
N TRP A 128 16.35 -5.47 10.60
CA TRP A 128 16.11 -6.36 9.45
C TRP A 128 14.63 -6.56 9.16
N LYS A 129 13.78 -6.66 10.19
CA LYS A 129 12.32 -6.75 10.01
C LYS A 129 11.76 -5.48 9.34
N LEU A 130 12.19 -4.31 9.79
CA LEU A 130 11.73 -3.03 9.24
C LEU A 130 12.28 -2.77 7.82
N LEU A 131 13.53 -3.17 7.54
CA LEU A 131 14.07 -3.16 6.18
C LEU A 131 13.31 -4.10 5.25
N GLY A 132 12.96 -5.29 5.73
CA GLY A 132 12.10 -6.21 4.98
C GLY A 132 10.73 -5.59 4.63
N LEU A 133 10.10 -4.88 5.58
CA LEU A 133 8.86 -4.14 5.31
C LEU A 133 9.05 -3.01 4.30
N LEU A 134 10.18 -2.30 4.35
CA LEU A 134 10.51 -1.27 3.36
C LEU A 134 10.63 -1.86 1.96
N LEU A 135 11.30 -3.01 1.81
CA LEU A 135 11.44 -3.71 0.53
C LEU A 135 10.08 -4.22 0.01
N LEU A 136 9.23 -4.77 0.90
CA LEU A 136 7.86 -5.15 0.53
C LEU A 136 7.04 -3.94 0.11
N GLY A 137 7.19 -2.79 0.78
CA GLY A 137 6.56 -1.53 0.39
C GLY A 137 7.02 -1.05 -0.99
N ALA A 138 8.32 -1.16 -1.30
CA ALA A 138 8.85 -0.87 -2.63
C ALA A 138 8.28 -1.83 -3.70
N ALA A 139 8.20 -3.12 -3.39
CA ALA A 139 7.59 -4.13 -4.27
C ALA A 139 6.08 -3.83 -4.49
N GLN A 140 5.37 -3.36 -3.46
CA GLN A 140 3.97 -2.92 -3.56
C GLN A 140 3.81 -1.76 -4.55
N GLY A 141 4.70 -0.76 -4.49
CA GLY A 141 4.71 0.34 -5.44
C GLY A 141 5.01 -0.12 -6.87
N ALA A 142 6.00 -0.99 -7.04
CA ALA A 142 6.35 -1.57 -8.34
C ALA A 142 5.19 -2.39 -8.93
N MET A 143 4.51 -3.21 -8.12
CA MET A 143 3.33 -3.97 -8.54
C MET A 143 2.21 -3.06 -9.01
N GLY A 144 1.93 -1.97 -8.27
CA GLY A 144 0.93 -0.97 -8.68
C GLY A 144 1.29 -0.31 -10.02
N TRP A 145 2.57 0.00 -10.25
CA TRP A 145 3.03 0.53 -11.52
C TRP A 145 2.86 -0.46 -12.68
N ILE A 146 3.26 -1.73 -12.49
CA ILE A 146 3.09 -2.78 -13.50
C ILE A 146 1.60 -2.97 -13.84
N MET A 147 0.74 -2.92 -12.83
CA MET A 147 -0.71 -3.06 -12.97
C MET A 147 -1.29 -1.97 -13.87
N VAL A 148 -0.99 -0.70 -13.61
CA VAL A 148 -1.46 0.44 -14.41
C VAL A 148 -0.86 0.39 -15.82
N LYS A 149 0.46 0.21 -15.96
CA LYS A 149 1.13 0.15 -17.26
C LYS A 149 0.52 -0.90 -18.18
N SER A 150 0.14 -2.04 -17.62
CA SER A 150 -0.48 -3.11 -18.42
C SER A 150 -1.95 -2.87 -18.79
N GLY A 151 -2.69 -2.12 -17.97
CA GLY A 151 -4.07 -1.73 -18.29
C GLY A 151 -4.17 -0.59 -19.29
N LEU A 152 -3.09 0.13 -19.55
CA LEU A 152 -3.00 1.16 -20.58
C LEU A 152 -2.63 0.63 -21.97
N SER A 153 -2.38 -0.67 -22.11
CA SER A 153 -2.12 -1.33 -23.39
C SER A 153 -3.44 -1.71 -24.10
N ASP A 154 -3.45 -2.78 -24.88
CA ASP A 154 -4.55 -3.15 -25.77
C ASP A 154 -5.88 -3.51 -25.08
N ASP A 155 -5.83 -4.00 -23.83
CA ASP A 155 -7.01 -4.30 -23.02
C ASP A 155 -7.22 -3.21 -21.95
N PRO A 156 -8.34 -2.44 -22.00
CA PRO A 156 -8.64 -1.36 -21.08
C PRO A 156 -9.06 -1.86 -19.69
N SER A 157 -8.69 -3.07 -19.31
CA SER A 157 -8.97 -3.65 -18.01
C SER A 157 -7.69 -3.92 -17.21
N VAL A 158 -7.74 -3.64 -15.91
CA VAL A 158 -6.70 -4.10 -15.00
C VAL A 158 -6.85 -5.59 -14.79
N SER A 159 -5.80 -6.36 -15.12
CA SER A 159 -5.79 -7.81 -14.94
C SER A 159 -6.22 -8.21 -13.52
N PRO A 160 -7.24 -9.08 -13.35
CA PRO A 160 -7.67 -9.57 -12.04
C PRO A 160 -6.53 -10.21 -11.24
N TYR A 161 -5.64 -10.95 -11.91
CA TYR A 161 -4.48 -11.57 -11.25
C TYR A 161 -3.50 -10.56 -10.67
N ARG A 162 -3.22 -9.47 -11.40
CA ARG A 162 -2.32 -8.40 -10.90
C ARG A 162 -2.96 -7.62 -9.78
N LEU A 163 -4.26 -7.35 -9.87
CA LEU A 163 -5.03 -6.71 -8.80
C LEU A 163 -5.00 -7.57 -7.52
N THR A 164 -5.26 -8.87 -7.65
CA THR A 164 -5.22 -9.81 -6.54
C THR A 164 -3.82 -9.88 -5.90
N ALA A 165 -2.76 -9.95 -6.73
CA ALA A 165 -1.39 -9.96 -6.24
C ALA A 165 -1.04 -8.67 -5.48
N HIS A 166 -1.46 -7.51 -6.00
CA HIS A 166 -1.26 -6.21 -5.36
C HIS A 166 -2.00 -6.13 -4.02
N LEU A 167 -3.26 -6.56 -3.95
CA LEU A 167 -4.04 -6.57 -2.72
C LEU A 167 -3.49 -7.60 -1.71
N ALA A 168 -3.11 -8.80 -2.15
CA ALA A 168 -2.51 -9.81 -1.29
C ALA A 168 -1.19 -9.32 -0.65
N LEU A 169 -0.35 -8.62 -1.41
CA LEU A 169 0.88 -8.03 -0.90
C LEU A 169 0.59 -6.91 0.12
N ALA A 170 -0.44 -6.09 -0.10
CA ALA A 170 -0.87 -5.07 0.87
C ALA A 170 -1.34 -5.71 2.19
N ILE A 171 -2.15 -6.78 2.12
CA ILE A 171 -2.62 -7.54 3.28
C ILE A 171 -1.43 -8.19 4.00
N LEU A 172 -0.46 -8.73 3.28
CA LEU A 172 0.76 -9.31 3.87
C LEU A 172 1.53 -8.25 4.66
N ILE A 173 1.77 -7.07 4.08
CA ILE A 173 2.46 -5.97 4.76
C ILE A 173 1.70 -5.56 6.03
N ALA A 174 0.39 -5.36 5.93
CA ALA A 174 -0.46 -5.04 7.08
C ALA A 174 -0.40 -6.13 8.16
N GLY A 175 -0.48 -7.40 7.78
CA GLY A 175 -0.38 -8.54 8.69
C GLY A 175 0.96 -8.64 9.41
N LEU A 176 2.06 -8.34 8.71
CA LEU A 176 3.40 -8.31 9.31
C LEU A 176 3.54 -7.16 10.32
N ILE A 177 3.03 -5.97 10.00
CA ILE A 177 3.02 -4.84 10.93
C ILE A 177 2.14 -5.17 12.14
N LEU A 178 0.94 -5.69 11.92
CA LEU A 178 0.03 -6.09 13.00
C LEU A 178 0.68 -7.13 13.93
N ARG A 179 1.34 -8.13 13.37
CA ARG A 179 2.09 -9.14 14.13
C ARG A 179 3.17 -8.50 15.02
N MET A 180 3.90 -7.50 14.49
CA MET A 180 4.92 -6.79 15.28
C MET A 180 4.29 -6.01 16.42
N LEU A 181 3.17 -5.31 16.17
CA LEU A 181 2.43 -4.55 17.17
C LEU A 181 1.87 -5.47 18.26
N LEU A 182 1.18 -6.55 17.91
CA LEU A 182 0.63 -7.51 18.85
C LEU A 182 1.72 -8.22 19.66
N GLY A 183 2.85 -8.56 19.04
CA GLY A 183 3.99 -9.15 19.73
C GLY A 183 4.63 -8.21 20.76
N SER A 184 4.49 -6.89 20.55
CA SER A 184 4.95 -5.86 21.49
C SER A 184 4.00 -5.64 22.68
N LEU A 185 2.72 -5.97 22.51
CA LEU A 185 1.68 -5.83 23.53
C LEU A 185 1.47 -7.11 24.36
N ALA A 186 1.96 -8.25 23.88
CA ALA A 186 1.81 -9.50 24.57
C ALA A 186 2.62 -9.50 25.89
N PRO A 187 2.01 -9.86 27.03
CA PRO A 187 2.75 -10.03 28.28
C PRO A 187 3.84 -11.10 28.10
N GLU A 188 5.01 -10.86 28.69
CA GLU A 188 6.20 -11.73 28.60
C GLU A 188 5.96 -13.18 29.10
N GLN A 189 4.81 -13.45 29.71
CA GLN A 189 4.45 -14.74 30.33
C GLN A 189 3.11 -15.31 29.87
N ALA A 190 2.63 -15.01 28.67
CA ALA A 190 1.46 -15.73 28.14
C ALA A 190 1.78 -17.23 28.02
N PRO A 191 1.06 -18.13 28.73
CA PRO A 191 1.41 -19.55 28.73
C PRO A 191 1.30 -20.11 27.31
N VAL A 192 2.33 -20.83 26.89
CA VAL A 192 2.53 -21.46 25.56
C VAL A 192 1.30 -22.22 25.05
N LYS A 193 0.48 -22.79 25.97
CA LYS A 193 -0.73 -23.57 25.66
C LYS A 193 -1.83 -22.79 24.90
N THR A 194 -1.92 -21.47 25.04
CA THR A 194 -2.94 -20.67 24.33
C THR A 194 -2.48 -20.36 22.89
N GLN A 195 -1.17 -20.22 22.70
CA GLN A 195 -0.58 -19.92 21.39
C GLN A 195 -0.74 -21.08 20.42
N ASP A 196 -0.69 -22.33 20.90
CA ASP A 196 -0.83 -23.54 20.07
C ASP A 196 -2.25 -23.73 19.50
N ARG A 197 -3.28 -23.18 20.15
CA ARG A 197 -4.67 -23.23 19.66
C ARG A 197 -5.04 -22.08 18.70
N ILE A 198 -4.49 -20.91 18.91
CA ILE A 198 -4.83 -19.72 18.10
C ILE A 198 -4.08 -19.73 16.76
N LEU A 199 -2.86 -20.24 16.73
CA LEU A 199 -2.02 -20.23 15.52
C LEU A 199 -2.63 -20.99 14.33
N PRO A 200 -3.19 -22.21 14.50
CA PRO A 200 -3.84 -22.90 13.38
C PRO A 200 -5.12 -22.20 12.91
N ILE A 201 -5.90 -21.61 13.81
CA ILE A 201 -7.11 -20.85 13.45
C ILE A 201 -6.73 -19.60 12.65
N ALA A 202 -5.73 -18.86 13.09
CA ALA A 202 -5.24 -17.67 12.38
C ALA A 202 -4.67 -18.02 11.00
N ARG A 203 -3.94 -19.14 10.88
CA ARG A 203 -3.43 -19.65 9.59
C ARG A 203 -4.57 -20.06 8.66
N MET A 204 -5.56 -20.77 9.17
CA MET A 204 -6.73 -21.20 8.39
C MET A 204 -7.56 -19.99 7.92
N SER A 205 -7.79 -19.00 8.78
CA SER A 205 -8.48 -17.75 8.42
C SER A 205 -7.72 -16.97 7.35
N PHE A 206 -6.40 -16.93 7.43
CA PHE A 206 -5.56 -16.29 6.42
C PHE A 206 -5.65 -17.01 5.07
N VAL A 207 -5.55 -18.36 5.07
CA VAL A 207 -5.68 -19.17 3.85
C VAL A 207 -7.06 -19.00 3.23
N LEU A 208 -8.14 -19.02 4.02
CA LEU A 208 -9.50 -18.79 3.54
C LEU A 208 -9.66 -17.38 2.94
N ALA A 209 -9.12 -16.34 3.59
CA ALA A 209 -9.14 -14.99 3.04
C ALA A 209 -8.41 -14.89 1.70
N VAL A 210 -7.24 -15.53 1.58
CA VAL A 210 -6.49 -15.58 0.30
C VAL A 210 -7.28 -16.34 -0.78
N LEU A 211 -7.89 -17.48 -0.45
CA LEU A 211 -8.71 -18.24 -1.40
C LEU A 211 -9.94 -17.45 -1.86
N THR A 212 -10.59 -16.71 -0.96
CA THR A 212 -11.74 -15.85 -1.30
C THR A 212 -11.32 -14.68 -2.22
N LEU A 213 -10.07 -14.21 -2.11
CA LEU A 213 -9.54 -13.17 -3.00
C LEU A 213 -9.15 -13.68 -4.39
N LEU A 214 -8.95 -15.01 -4.52
CA LEU A 214 -8.57 -15.68 -5.78
C LEU A 214 -9.78 -16.22 -6.57
N SER A 215 -10.95 -16.33 -5.94
CA SER A 215 -12.22 -16.73 -6.56
C SER A 215 -12.95 -15.53 -7.18
#